data_4b3a0bd264a032026dc1fc354f697642
#
_entry.id   4b3a0bd264a032026dc1fc354f697642
#
_cell.length_a   1.000
_cell.length_b   1.000
_cell.length_c   1.000
_cell.angle_alpha   90.00
_cell.angle_beta   90.00
_cell.angle_gamma   90.00
#
_symmetry.space_group_name_H-M   'P 1'
#
loop_
_entity.id
_entity.type
_entity.pdbx_description
1 polymer ?
#
loop_
_entity_poly.entity_id
_entity_poly.type
_entity_poly.pdbx_seq_one_letter_code
_entity_poly.pdbx_strand_id
1 'polypeptide(L)'
;IGTNRKGSTMDLGMDMWKYFGITHTDHTVMNPLSLEKTQELVGLLRLPEGGRVLDVACGKAEFLCLAAEAYRVMATGIELSPYTIEAARKNVETRGLADRIELLHMDGGEYKPKAPESLDLASCIGASWVFQNHRGTLAALTKMTRPGGLVLAGEPFWMTDPDPEYLKFTGDDPN
;
A
#
# COMPACT_ATOMS: atom_id res chain seq x y z
N ILE A 1 1.63 -7.77 11.57
CA ILE A 1 1.65 -7.15 12.93
C ILE A 1 0.37 -6.34 13.02
N GLY A 2 -0.72 -7.00 13.43
CA GLY A 2 -2.01 -6.36 13.61
C GLY A 2 -1.97 -5.44 14.82
N THR A 3 -2.06 -4.15 14.62
CA THR A 3 -2.27 -3.19 15.69
C THR A 3 -3.70 -3.28 16.17
N ASN A 4 -3.90 -4.05 17.26
CA ASN A 4 -5.13 -3.94 18.03
C ASN A 4 -5.20 -2.53 18.62
N ARG A 5 -6.17 -1.72 18.23
CA ARG A 5 -6.33 -0.31 18.64
C ARG A 5 -6.66 -0.10 20.13
N LYS A 6 -6.75 -1.16 20.92
CA LYS A 6 -6.94 -1.10 22.38
C LYS A 6 -6.31 -2.31 23.04
N GLY A 7 -5.08 -2.20 23.47
CA GLY A 7 -4.50 -3.21 24.33
C GLY A 7 -2.98 -3.12 24.36
N SER A 8 -2.43 -2.51 25.40
CA SER A 8 -1.14 -2.81 26.02
C SER A 8 0.05 -3.07 25.08
N THR A 9 0.42 -2.11 24.29
CA THR A 9 1.84 -1.90 24.02
C THR A 9 2.42 -1.19 25.24
N MET A 10 3.55 -1.66 25.75
CA MET A 10 4.37 -0.81 26.61
C MET A 10 4.55 0.50 25.84
N ASP A 11 3.96 1.58 26.35
CA ASP A 11 4.16 2.91 25.83
C ASP A 11 5.60 3.30 26.18
N LEU A 12 6.52 2.92 25.32
CA LEU A 12 7.92 3.31 25.42
C LEU A 12 8.12 4.76 25.01
N GLY A 13 7.05 5.52 24.74
CA GLY A 13 7.12 6.86 24.17
C GLY A 13 7.76 6.88 22.77
N MET A 14 7.82 5.74 22.10
CA MET A 14 8.45 5.61 20.80
C MET A 14 7.45 5.98 19.70
N ASP A 15 7.81 6.96 18.89
CA ASP A 15 7.09 7.25 17.64
C ASP A 15 7.32 6.10 16.65
N MET A 16 6.33 5.21 16.56
CA MET A 16 6.37 4.03 15.68
C MET A 16 6.57 4.42 14.21
N TRP A 17 6.01 5.52 13.75
CA TRP A 17 6.22 6.00 12.39
C TRP A 17 7.67 6.42 12.14
N LYS A 18 8.26 7.08 13.12
CA LYS A 18 9.70 7.42 13.06
C LYS A 18 10.56 6.17 13.03
N TYR A 19 10.24 5.18 13.87
CA TYR A 19 10.94 3.89 13.89
C TYR A 19 10.87 3.22 12.51
N PHE A 20 9.67 3.08 11.93
CA PHE A 20 9.51 2.53 10.58
C PHE A 20 10.24 3.35 9.51
N GLY A 21 10.23 4.67 9.61
CA GLY A 21 10.99 5.55 8.73
C GLY A 21 12.49 5.26 8.75
N ILE A 22 13.06 4.99 9.93
CA ILE A 22 14.48 4.66 10.10
C ILE A 22 14.79 3.27 9.57
N THR A 23 14.03 2.25 9.97
CA THR A 23 14.28 0.85 9.59
C THR A 23 14.11 0.59 8.09
N HIS A 24 13.33 1.42 7.40
CA HIS A 24 13.11 1.31 5.96
C HIS A 24 13.83 2.38 5.14
N THR A 25 14.80 3.10 5.73
CA THR A 25 15.50 4.20 5.04
C THR A 25 16.04 3.76 3.68
N ASP A 26 16.70 2.61 3.61
CA ASP A 26 17.35 2.10 2.41
C ASP A 26 16.44 1.20 1.54
N HIS A 27 15.19 0.97 1.96
CA HIS A 27 14.26 0.17 1.20
C HIS A 27 13.54 1.03 0.17
N THR A 28 13.64 0.68 -1.11
CA THR A 28 12.89 1.31 -2.20
C THR A 28 11.41 0.90 -2.14
N VAL A 29 11.15 -0.38 -1.93
CA VAL A 29 9.81 -0.97 -1.72
C VAL A 29 9.66 -1.28 -0.24
N MET A 30 8.56 -0.87 0.39
CA MET A 30 8.37 -0.98 1.84
C MET A 30 7.61 -2.25 2.28
N ASN A 31 7.21 -3.08 1.35
CA ASN A 31 6.64 -4.40 1.58
C ASN A 31 7.66 -5.51 1.25
N PRO A 32 7.37 -6.80 1.51
CA PRO A 32 8.32 -7.90 1.25
C PRO A 32 8.62 -8.20 -0.23
N LEU A 33 8.10 -7.43 -1.18
CA LEU A 33 8.43 -7.59 -2.59
C LEU A 33 9.82 -7.00 -2.90
N SER A 34 10.59 -7.66 -3.74
CA SER A 34 11.77 -7.05 -4.35
C SER A 34 11.36 -6.02 -5.42
N LEU A 35 12.27 -5.12 -5.77
CA LEU A 35 12.04 -4.16 -6.85
C LEU A 35 11.74 -4.88 -8.17
N GLU A 36 12.45 -5.96 -8.48
CA GLU A 36 12.24 -6.79 -9.68
C GLU A 36 10.82 -7.37 -9.73
N LYS A 37 10.34 -7.91 -8.60
CA LYS A 37 8.97 -8.44 -8.49
C LYS A 37 7.92 -7.35 -8.61
N THR A 38 8.19 -6.17 -8.10
CA THR A 38 7.30 -5.01 -8.27
C THR A 38 7.24 -4.57 -9.74
N GLN A 39 8.38 -4.57 -10.46
CA GLN A 39 8.43 -4.28 -11.89
C GLN A 39 7.69 -5.35 -12.72
N GLU A 40 7.88 -6.64 -12.41
CA GLU A 40 7.15 -7.74 -13.04
C GLU A 40 5.64 -7.56 -12.85
N LEU A 41 5.21 -7.28 -11.61
CA LEU A 41 3.81 -7.04 -11.28
C LEU A 41 3.23 -5.88 -12.09
N VAL A 42 3.94 -4.75 -12.17
CA VAL A 42 3.53 -3.60 -12.99
C VAL A 42 3.38 -4.02 -14.45
N GLY A 43 4.31 -4.81 -14.99
CA GLY A 43 4.25 -5.30 -16.38
C GLY A 43 3.03 -6.16 -16.71
N LEU A 44 2.38 -6.75 -15.71
CA LEU A 44 1.16 -7.57 -15.86
C LEU A 44 -0.14 -6.75 -15.88
N LEU A 45 -0.14 -5.50 -15.44
CA LEU A 45 -1.36 -4.72 -15.18
C LEU A 45 -2.14 -4.34 -16.44
N ARG A 46 -1.47 -4.12 -17.58
CA ARG A 46 -2.12 -3.74 -18.86
C ARG A 46 -3.09 -2.57 -18.73
N LEU A 47 -2.66 -1.51 -18.03
CA LEU A 47 -3.49 -0.33 -17.79
C LEU A 47 -3.63 0.51 -19.08
N PRO A 48 -4.78 1.18 -19.28
CA PRO A 48 -4.91 2.13 -20.38
C PRO A 48 -4.05 3.38 -20.14
N GLU A 49 -3.56 3.99 -21.20
CA GLU A 49 -2.89 5.30 -21.11
C GLU A 49 -3.83 6.34 -20.48
N GLY A 50 -3.33 7.11 -19.52
CA GLY A 50 -4.12 8.07 -18.76
C GLY A 50 -5.13 7.44 -17.79
N GLY A 51 -5.07 6.12 -17.59
CA GLY A 51 -5.90 5.40 -16.62
C GLY A 51 -5.72 5.95 -15.20
N ARG A 52 -6.75 5.79 -14.36
CA ARG A 52 -6.77 6.26 -12.98
C ARG A 52 -6.42 5.15 -12.01
N VAL A 53 -5.37 5.37 -11.22
CA VAL A 53 -4.81 4.40 -10.28
C VAL A 53 -4.87 4.95 -8.87
N LEU A 54 -5.27 4.11 -7.92
CA LEU A 54 -5.18 4.37 -6.48
C LEU A 54 -4.28 3.33 -5.85
N ASP A 55 -3.37 3.77 -4.97
CA ASP A 55 -2.61 2.88 -4.09
C ASP A 55 -2.77 3.29 -2.64
N VAL A 56 -3.39 2.43 -1.85
CA VAL A 56 -3.64 2.66 -0.42
C VAL A 56 -2.50 2.07 0.39
N ALA A 57 -1.93 2.87 1.29
CA ALA A 57 -0.67 2.62 1.97
C ALA A 57 0.50 2.49 0.98
N CYS A 58 0.65 3.51 0.12
CA CYS A 58 1.56 3.49 -1.02
C CYS A 58 3.05 3.51 -0.64
N GLY A 59 3.38 3.62 0.64
CA GLY A 59 4.75 3.69 1.11
C GLY A 59 5.51 4.85 0.45
N LYS A 60 6.68 4.57 -0.11
CA LYS A 60 7.50 5.55 -0.85
C LYS A 60 7.04 5.77 -2.30
N ALA A 61 5.84 5.33 -2.65
CA ALA A 61 5.21 5.44 -3.96
C ALA A 61 5.97 4.76 -5.12
N GLU A 62 6.83 3.79 -4.84
CA GLU A 62 7.62 3.12 -5.89
C GLU A 62 6.73 2.42 -6.91
N PHE A 63 5.72 1.67 -6.45
CA PHE A 63 4.74 1.02 -7.33
C PHE A 63 4.03 2.02 -8.26
N LEU A 64 3.61 3.17 -7.71
CA LEU A 64 2.93 4.21 -8.50
C LEU A 64 3.86 4.87 -9.50
N CYS A 65 5.11 5.12 -9.13
CA CYS A 65 6.12 5.66 -10.05
C CYS A 65 6.34 4.72 -11.23
N LEU A 66 6.55 3.43 -10.97
CA LEU A 66 6.71 2.42 -12.02
C LEU A 66 5.47 2.32 -12.93
N ALA A 67 4.26 2.36 -12.35
CA ALA A 67 3.02 2.34 -13.13
C ALA A 67 2.86 3.60 -13.99
N ALA A 68 3.19 4.78 -13.46
CA ALA A 68 3.12 6.04 -14.18
C ALA A 68 4.13 6.11 -15.33
N GLU A 69 5.33 5.59 -15.14
CA GLU A 69 6.37 5.49 -16.18
C GLU A 69 5.96 4.52 -17.30
N ALA A 70 5.41 3.35 -16.93
CA ALA A 70 5.05 2.31 -17.88
C ALA A 70 3.79 2.63 -18.70
N TYR A 71 2.77 3.21 -18.06
CA TYR A 71 1.42 3.36 -18.63
C TYR A 71 0.93 4.81 -18.75
N ARG A 72 1.72 5.79 -18.26
CA ARG A 72 1.34 7.20 -18.24
C ARG A 72 0.02 7.46 -17.50
N VAL A 73 -0.28 6.68 -16.47
CA VAL A 73 -1.49 6.81 -15.65
C VAL A 73 -1.51 8.09 -14.82
N MET A 74 -2.71 8.48 -14.37
CA MET A 74 -2.93 9.46 -13.32
C MET A 74 -3.15 8.71 -12.01
N ALA A 75 -2.30 8.92 -11.03
CA ALA A 75 -2.30 8.10 -9.83
C ALA A 75 -2.54 8.93 -8.57
N THR A 76 -3.19 8.31 -7.57
CA THR A 76 -3.31 8.83 -6.21
C THR A 76 -2.67 7.83 -5.26
N GLY A 77 -1.71 8.28 -4.48
CA GLY A 77 -1.10 7.50 -3.39
C GLY A 77 -1.57 8.01 -2.03
N ILE A 78 -1.91 7.10 -1.14
CA ILE A 78 -2.31 7.43 0.23
C ILE A 78 -1.34 6.79 1.19
N GLU A 79 -0.79 7.59 2.10
CA GLU A 79 0.15 7.11 3.12
C GLU A 79 -0.13 7.82 4.45
N LEU A 80 -0.11 7.04 5.55
CA LEU A 80 -0.41 7.54 6.88
C LEU A 80 0.83 8.06 7.61
N SER A 81 2.00 7.51 7.32
CA SER A 81 3.25 7.91 7.97
C SER A 81 3.73 9.28 7.46
N PRO A 82 3.93 10.27 8.35
CA PRO A 82 4.46 11.58 7.95
C PRO A 82 5.88 11.50 7.38
N TYR A 83 6.66 10.51 7.83
CA TYR A 83 8.04 10.32 7.35
C TYR A 83 8.06 9.64 5.97
N THR A 84 7.21 8.67 5.78
CA THR A 84 7.14 7.90 4.54
C THR A 84 6.55 8.73 3.41
N ILE A 85 5.50 9.52 3.68
CA ILE A 85 4.88 10.39 2.66
C ILE A 85 5.86 11.45 2.15
N GLU A 86 6.75 11.98 2.99
CA GLU A 86 7.79 12.91 2.56
C GLU A 86 8.83 12.22 1.66
N ALA A 87 9.20 10.98 1.97
CA ALA A 87 10.06 10.18 1.09
C ALA A 87 9.37 9.87 -0.26
N ALA A 88 8.05 9.60 -0.25
CA ALA A 88 7.26 9.41 -1.46
C ALA A 88 7.23 10.68 -2.34
N ARG A 89 7.02 11.86 -1.74
CA ARG A 89 7.04 13.14 -2.46
C ARG A 89 8.38 13.37 -3.14
N LYS A 90 9.47 13.13 -2.42
CA LYS A 90 10.82 13.24 -2.97
C LYS A 90 11.06 12.26 -4.11
N ASN A 91 10.59 11.02 -4.01
CA ASN A 91 10.71 10.01 -5.06
C ASN A 91 9.96 10.45 -6.32
N VAL A 92 8.69 10.86 -6.18
CA VAL A 92 7.85 11.34 -7.28
C VAL A 92 8.45 12.58 -7.97
N GLU A 93 8.93 13.54 -7.18
CA GLU A 93 9.57 14.76 -7.69
C GLU A 93 10.87 14.47 -8.44
N THR A 94 11.74 13.63 -7.87
CA THR A 94 13.03 13.26 -8.48
C THR A 94 12.85 12.58 -9.83
N ARG A 95 11.74 11.84 -10.02
CA ARG A 95 11.40 11.16 -11.28
C ARG A 95 10.59 12.05 -12.24
N GLY A 96 10.27 13.29 -11.86
CA GLY A 96 9.50 14.21 -12.71
C GLY A 96 8.06 13.78 -12.91
N LEU A 97 7.44 13.11 -11.91
CA LEU A 97 6.09 12.56 -11.98
C LEU A 97 5.05 13.34 -11.17
N ALA A 98 5.40 14.53 -10.67
CA ALA A 98 4.53 15.33 -9.81
C ALA A 98 3.23 15.82 -10.52
N ASP A 99 3.22 15.88 -11.84
CA ASP A 99 2.04 16.18 -12.65
C ASP A 99 1.10 14.97 -12.84
N ARG A 100 1.55 13.77 -12.48
CA ARG A 100 0.81 12.50 -12.66
C ARG A 100 0.43 11.82 -11.35
N ILE A 101 1.17 12.06 -10.27
CA ILE A 101 0.98 11.37 -9.00
C ILE A 101 0.63 12.37 -7.91
N GLU A 102 -0.61 12.31 -7.44
CA GLU A 102 -1.07 13.02 -6.25
C GLU A 102 -0.81 12.17 -5.01
N LEU A 103 -0.20 12.76 -3.97
CA LEU A 103 0.10 12.09 -2.71
C LEU A 103 -0.67 12.71 -1.56
N LEU A 104 -1.48 11.90 -0.87
CA LEU A 104 -2.32 12.29 0.24
C LEU A 104 -1.79 11.72 1.56
N HIS A 105 -1.51 12.60 2.52
CA HIS A 105 -1.15 12.20 3.88
C HIS A 105 -2.43 12.04 4.71
N MET A 106 -2.94 10.82 4.80
CA MET A 106 -4.18 10.52 5.53
C MET A 106 -4.32 9.03 5.82
N ASP A 107 -5.30 8.67 6.65
CA ASP A 107 -5.73 7.27 6.84
C ASP A 107 -6.43 6.77 5.56
N GLY A 108 -5.89 5.69 4.98
CA GLY A 108 -6.44 5.09 3.76
C GLY A 108 -7.85 4.54 3.94
N GLY A 109 -8.22 4.14 5.15
CA GLY A 109 -9.58 3.68 5.47
C GLY A 109 -10.64 4.79 5.43
N GLU A 110 -10.22 6.05 5.49
CA GLU A 110 -11.11 7.22 5.40
C GLU A 110 -11.24 7.77 3.97
N TYR A 111 -10.39 7.32 3.05
CA TYR A 111 -10.40 7.82 1.68
C TYR A 111 -11.67 7.42 0.94
N LYS A 112 -12.20 8.37 0.17
CA LYS A 112 -13.32 8.16 -0.75
C LYS A 112 -12.98 8.79 -2.10
N PRO A 113 -13.01 8.02 -3.20
CA PRO A 113 -12.77 8.58 -4.52
C PRO A 113 -13.87 9.61 -4.87
N LYS A 114 -13.51 10.60 -5.67
CA LYS A 114 -14.45 11.66 -6.13
C LYS A 114 -15.68 11.12 -6.84
N ALA A 115 -15.55 9.96 -7.49
CA ALA A 115 -16.65 9.21 -8.09
C ALA A 115 -16.49 7.73 -7.72
N PRO A 116 -17.58 7.04 -7.32
CA PRO A 116 -17.53 5.60 -7.09
C PRO A 116 -17.25 4.87 -8.41
N GLU A 117 -16.74 3.64 -8.31
CA GLU A 117 -16.49 2.76 -9.46
C GLU A 117 -15.79 3.46 -10.63
N SER A 118 -14.75 4.25 -10.33
CA SER A 118 -14.15 5.12 -11.32
C SER A 118 -12.67 4.82 -11.62
N LEU A 119 -12.05 3.95 -10.85
CA LEU A 119 -10.63 3.64 -10.97
C LEU A 119 -10.38 2.49 -11.94
N ASP A 120 -9.33 2.59 -12.74
CA ASP A 120 -8.84 1.51 -13.60
C ASP A 120 -8.09 0.45 -12.79
N LEU A 121 -7.43 0.90 -11.70
CA LEU A 121 -6.77 0.05 -10.71
C LEU A 121 -6.92 0.66 -9.33
N ALA A 122 -7.30 -0.17 -8.35
CA ALA A 122 -7.14 0.12 -6.94
C ALA A 122 -6.24 -0.94 -6.28
N SER A 123 -5.23 -0.51 -5.55
CA SER A 123 -4.24 -1.39 -4.92
C SER A 123 -4.07 -1.11 -3.42
N CYS A 124 -3.69 -2.17 -2.70
CA CYS A 124 -3.20 -2.12 -1.32
C CYS A 124 -2.30 -3.34 -1.11
N ILE A 125 -0.98 -3.14 -0.98
CA ILE A 125 0.00 -4.22 -0.95
C ILE A 125 0.74 -4.22 0.39
N GLY A 126 0.54 -5.25 1.20
CA GLY A 126 1.19 -5.43 2.50
C GLY A 126 0.58 -4.58 3.62
N ALA A 127 -0.68 -4.14 3.49
CA ALA A 127 -1.33 -3.28 4.46
C ALA A 127 -2.84 -3.52 4.61
N SER A 128 -3.29 -4.78 4.52
CA SER A 128 -4.72 -5.12 4.61
C SER A 128 -5.37 -4.72 5.94
N TRP A 129 -4.57 -4.46 6.98
CA TRP A 129 -5.04 -3.91 8.24
C TRP A 129 -5.77 -2.56 8.11
N VAL A 130 -5.52 -1.79 7.04
CA VAL A 130 -6.25 -0.53 6.73
C VAL A 130 -7.75 -0.79 6.62
N PHE A 131 -8.13 -1.92 6.03
CA PHE A 131 -9.51 -2.36 5.85
C PHE A 131 -9.85 -3.58 6.73
N GLN A 132 -9.18 -3.74 7.85
CA GLN A 132 -9.33 -4.77 8.88
C GLN A 132 -8.66 -6.11 8.52
N ASN A 133 -8.74 -6.58 7.29
CA ASN A 133 -8.17 -7.83 6.82
C ASN A 133 -8.16 -7.89 5.28
N HIS A 134 -7.62 -8.97 4.71
CA HIS A 134 -7.53 -9.14 3.26
C HIS A 134 -8.91 -9.11 2.56
N ARG A 135 -9.92 -9.75 3.13
CA ARG A 135 -11.30 -9.75 2.59
C ARG A 135 -11.92 -8.36 2.59
N GLY A 136 -11.74 -7.60 3.67
CA GLY A 136 -12.17 -6.21 3.78
C GLY A 136 -11.48 -5.32 2.75
N THR A 137 -10.17 -5.54 2.53
CA THR A 137 -9.39 -4.85 1.50
C THR A 137 -9.96 -5.09 0.11
N LEU A 138 -10.16 -6.35 -0.27
CA LEU A 138 -10.77 -6.67 -1.57
C LEU A 138 -12.15 -6.02 -1.75
N ALA A 139 -13.00 -6.09 -0.72
CA ALA A 139 -14.33 -5.47 -0.77
C ALA A 139 -14.28 -3.95 -0.89
N ALA A 140 -13.36 -3.28 -0.20
CA ALA A 140 -13.19 -1.83 -0.27
C ALA A 140 -12.66 -1.39 -1.65
N LEU A 141 -11.58 -2.01 -2.12
CA LEU A 141 -10.97 -1.69 -3.41
C LEU A 141 -11.93 -1.94 -4.58
N THR A 142 -12.70 -3.04 -4.54
CA THR A 142 -13.71 -3.35 -5.58
C THR A 142 -14.76 -2.25 -5.73
N LYS A 143 -15.23 -1.64 -4.62
CA LYS A 143 -16.20 -0.53 -4.66
C LYS A 143 -15.65 0.75 -5.30
N MET A 144 -14.32 0.90 -5.35
CA MET A 144 -13.66 2.07 -5.92
C MET A 144 -13.30 1.84 -7.40
N THR A 145 -13.20 0.57 -7.80
CA THR A 145 -12.77 0.14 -9.13
C THR A 145 -13.97 0.04 -10.09
N ARG A 146 -13.83 0.56 -11.30
CA ARG A 146 -14.86 0.47 -12.33
C ARG A 146 -15.11 -0.98 -12.76
N PRO A 147 -16.27 -1.30 -13.34
CA PRO A 147 -16.47 -2.60 -13.99
C PRO A 147 -15.40 -2.87 -15.05
N GLY A 148 -14.75 -4.04 -14.97
CA GLY A 148 -13.63 -4.41 -15.82
C GLY A 148 -12.27 -3.78 -15.46
N GLY A 149 -12.21 -3.00 -14.40
CA GLY A 149 -10.94 -2.52 -13.82
C GLY A 149 -10.25 -3.59 -12.97
N LEU A 150 -9.08 -3.27 -12.45
CA LEU A 150 -8.25 -4.19 -11.69
C LEU A 150 -8.27 -3.88 -10.19
N VAL A 151 -8.28 -4.93 -9.39
CA VAL A 151 -8.05 -4.86 -7.94
C VAL A 151 -6.76 -5.62 -7.64
N LEU A 152 -5.84 -4.98 -6.93
CA LEU A 152 -4.58 -5.57 -6.54
C LEU A 152 -4.44 -5.52 -5.01
N ALA A 153 -4.47 -6.67 -4.37
CA ALA A 153 -4.20 -6.82 -2.95
C ALA A 153 -3.11 -7.88 -2.74
N GLY A 154 -2.12 -7.58 -1.92
CA GLY A 154 -1.02 -8.49 -1.62
C GLY A 154 -0.80 -8.57 -0.12
N GLU A 155 -0.69 -9.81 0.41
CA GLU A 155 -0.36 -10.08 1.79
C GLU A 155 0.59 -11.28 1.91
N PRO A 156 1.41 -11.33 2.95
CA PRO A 156 2.12 -12.54 3.31
C PRO A 156 1.13 -13.68 3.62
N PHE A 157 1.49 -14.89 3.30
CA PHE A 157 0.73 -16.08 3.65
C PHE A 157 1.65 -17.18 4.16
N TRP A 158 1.10 -18.06 4.98
CA TRP A 158 1.83 -19.23 5.46
C TRP A 158 1.91 -20.30 4.37
N MET A 159 3.11 -20.72 3.99
CA MET A 159 3.31 -21.82 3.05
C MET A 159 3.08 -23.20 3.70
N THR A 160 3.21 -23.25 5.02
CA THR A 160 2.94 -24.44 5.87
C THR A 160 2.28 -23.94 7.15
N ASP A 161 1.54 -24.80 7.82
CA ASP A 161 0.92 -24.46 9.11
C ASP A 161 2.01 -23.97 10.07
N PRO A 162 1.87 -22.76 10.64
CA PRO A 162 2.84 -22.21 11.57
C PRO A 162 2.81 -22.95 12.90
N ASP A 163 3.96 -22.98 13.60
CA ASP A 163 4.05 -23.55 14.94
C ASP A 163 3.10 -22.80 15.90
N PRO A 164 2.25 -23.52 16.67
CA PRO A 164 1.35 -22.89 17.64
C PRO A 164 2.06 -22.03 18.71
N GLU A 165 3.30 -22.35 19.07
CA GLU A 165 4.09 -21.51 20.00
C GLU A 165 4.53 -20.22 19.33
N TYR A 166 4.90 -20.26 18.05
CA TYR A 166 5.23 -19.07 17.27
C TYR A 166 4.02 -18.13 17.15
N LEU A 167 2.84 -18.66 16.86
CA LEU A 167 1.61 -17.86 16.79
C LEU A 167 1.26 -17.18 18.12
N LYS A 168 1.47 -17.85 19.25
CA LYS A 168 1.29 -17.23 20.58
C LYS A 168 2.25 -16.07 20.81
N PHE A 169 3.46 -16.17 20.29
CA PHE A 169 4.48 -15.12 20.42
C PHE A 169 4.21 -13.94 19.51
N THR A 170 3.81 -14.16 18.26
CA THR A 170 3.52 -13.10 17.29
C THR A 170 2.14 -12.48 17.46
N GLY A 171 1.20 -13.20 18.05
CA GLY A 171 -0.20 -12.80 18.15
C GLY A 171 -0.94 -12.86 16.81
N ASP A 172 -0.38 -13.56 15.83
CA ASP A 172 -0.97 -13.71 14.51
C ASP A 172 -2.08 -14.77 14.52
N ASP A 173 -3.12 -14.56 13.69
CA ASP A 173 -4.17 -15.53 13.41
C ASP A 173 -3.71 -16.40 12.22
N PRO A 174 -3.76 -17.74 12.31
CA PRO A 174 -3.38 -18.64 11.23
C PRO A 174 -4.38 -18.62 10.04
N ASN A 175 -5.57 -18.00 10.18
CA ASN A 175 -6.64 -17.99 9.18
C ASN A 175 -6.76 -16.65 8.44
#